data_03fde4443282991d6f6f408e85824ca1
#
_entry.id   03fde4443282991d6f6f408e85824ca1
#
_cell.length_a   1.000
_cell.length_b   1.000
_cell.length_c   1.000
_cell.angle_alpha   90.00
_cell.angle_beta   90.00
_cell.angle_gamma   90.00
#
_symmetry.space_group_name_H-M   'P 1'
#
loop_
_entity.id
_entity.type
_entity.pdbx_description
1 polymer ?
#
loop_
_entity_poly.entity_id
_entity_poly.type
_entity_poly.pdbx_seq_one_letter_code
_entity_poly.pdbx_strand_id
1 'polypeptide(L)'
;YYLSLDSQASGIVPTGDYGTRPIHLFAVWGFFFIIITPFLVVSLLSKPDNSSSKICITNTNIRMSFIWRPWFYRIFFVLGLPILTWVLSQIIRGLFIGSSDLLHVIPSRLLAELPLLILFYGSLYVFLKQLAEFKGRVQIFISLMIVVALSLITYTEFLRVSDLYGNRMNTVFKTYYQSWLLLSLVAVFAIYFFTTIRIVHNKVTYISSIVFKAMICLSFLIVFYYPLAVYNDKMSGSNGNLTLNGLAHVFQEDPDEYEAIIWLSQHAETHSVLLEAVGESWSSFSRISSSTGIPTVLGWPWHEKQWRGPSDIFGVRESDVMKIYSSDNKPQSSDLIDFYGINYIVVGPREIAKYGTNTSSRMSRLGEVVFSQGGFKIYYVSESEF
;
A
#
# COMPACT_ATOMS: atom_id res chain seq x y z
N TYR A 1 16.81 -12.62 -9.70
CA TYR A 1 16.57 -12.07 -8.36
C TYR A 1 15.14 -12.32 -7.87
N TYR A 2 14.11 -11.88 -8.61
CA TYR A 2 12.70 -12.08 -8.21
C TYR A 2 12.23 -13.54 -8.22
N LEU A 3 12.85 -14.41 -9.01
CA LEU A 3 12.51 -15.83 -9.11
C LEU A 3 13.10 -16.68 -7.97
N SER A 4 14.05 -16.12 -7.22
CA SER A 4 14.69 -16.81 -6.07
C SER A 4 14.19 -16.34 -4.71
N LEU A 5 13.23 -15.42 -4.66
CA LEU A 5 12.63 -14.96 -3.42
C LEU A 5 11.43 -15.83 -3.06
N ASP A 6 11.49 -16.49 -1.92
CA ASP A 6 10.33 -17.15 -1.33
C ASP A 6 9.32 -16.09 -0.93
N SER A 7 8.23 -16.01 -1.71
CA SER A 7 7.15 -15.07 -1.41
C SER A 7 6.44 -15.44 -0.12
N GLN A 8 6.33 -14.50 0.81
CA GLN A 8 5.51 -14.64 2.03
C GLN A 8 4.00 -14.70 1.72
N ALA A 9 3.62 -14.37 0.49
CA ALA A 9 2.24 -14.44 0.04
C ALA A 9 1.89 -15.91 -0.27
N SER A 10 1.15 -16.55 0.62
CA SER A 10 0.71 -17.95 0.46
C SER A 10 -0.55 -18.12 -0.41
N GLY A 11 -0.92 -17.06 -1.15
CA GLY A 11 -2.06 -17.10 -2.07
C GLY A 11 -3.16 -16.09 -1.73
N ILE A 12 -4.32 -16.30 -2.33
CA ILE A 12 -5.51 -15.47 -2.15
C ILE A 12 -6.50 -16.21 -1.27
N VAL A 13 -6.94 -15.56 -0.20
CA VAL A 13 -7.88 -16.13 0.76
C VAL A 13 -9.07 -15.19 0.99
N PRO A 14 -10.24 -15.72 1.38
CA PRO A 14 -11.37 -14.90 1.76
C PRO A 14 -11.05 -14.01 2.96
N THR A 15 -11.64 -12.80 2.98
CA THR A 15 -11.59 -11.91 4.14
C THR A 15 -12.40 -12.50 5.30
N GLY A 16 -12.13 -12.00 6.53
CA GLY A 16 -12.95 -12.36 7.69
C GLY A 16 -14.37 -11.77 7.64
N ASP A 17 -15.04 -11.82 8.77
CA ASP A 17 -16.46 -11.43 8.89
C ASP A 17 -16.69 -9.92 8.71
N TYR A 18 -15.66 -9.11 8.98
CA TYR A 18 -15.76 -7.66 8.95
C TYR A 18 -15.13 -7.07 7.68
N GLY A 19 -15.85 -6.12 7.06
CA GLY A 19 -15.37 -5.30 5.96
C GLY A 19 -15.19 -3.84 6.32
N THR A 20 -15.01 -3.04 5.29
CA THR A 20 -15.03 -1.59 5.45
C THR A 20 -16.45 -1.13 5.82
N ARG A 21 -16.56 -0.37 6.90
CA ARG A 21 -17.86 0.24 7.25
C ARG A 21 -18.27 1.21 6.13
N PRO A 22 -19.57 1.26 5.74
CA PRO A 22 -20.03 2.13 4.64
C PRO A 22 -19.59 3.59 4.79
N ILE A 23 -19.55 4.10 6.01
CA ILE A 23 -19.08 5.48 6.26
C ILE A 23 -17.60 5.66 5.92
N HIS A 24 -16.76 4.69 6.24
CA HIS A 24 -15.32 4.75 5.89
C HIS A 24 -15.12 4.57 4.39
N LEU A 25 -15.87 3.67 3.75
CA LEU A 25 -15.87 3.51 2.31
C LEU A 25 -16.23 4.82 1.62
N PHE A 26 -17.28 5.48 2.09
CA PHE A 26 -17.70 6.78 1.58
C PHE A 26 -16.67 7.89 1.88
N ALA A 27 -16.05 7.90 3.05
CA ALA A 27 -15.03 8.88 3.40
C ALA A 27 -13.81 8.81 2.45
N VAL A 28 -13.42 7.60 2.02
CA VAL A 28 -12.28 7.41 1.10
C VAL A 28 -12.68 7.62 -0.36
N TRP A 29 -13.82 7.08 -0.79
CA TRP A 29 -14.21 6.99 -2.19
C TRP A 29 -15.36 7.90 -2.59
N GLY A 30 -16.06 8.52 -1.64
CA GLY A 30 -17.28 9.30 -1.86
C GLY A 30 -17.08 10.45 -2.83
N PHE A 31 -15.95 11.12 -2.79
CA PHE A 31 -15.60 12.17 -3.76
C PHE A 31 -15.66 11.63 -5.20
N PHE A 32 -15.04 10.48 -5.46
CA PHE A 32 -15.05 9.86 -6.78
C PHE A 32 -16.44 9.36 -7.15
N PHE A 33 -17.18 8.77 -6.21
CA PHE A 33 -18.52 8.25 -6.45
C PHE A 33 -19.50 9.37 -6.86
N ILE A 34 -19.38 10.54 -6.22
CA ILE A 34 -20.20 11.73 -6.57
C ILE A 34 -19.93 12.18 -8.01
N ILE A 35 -18.69 12.09 -8.49
CA ILE A 35 -18.32 12.52 -9.84
C ILE A 35 -18.66 11.46 -10.89
N ILE A 36 -18.41 10.20 -10.60
CA ILE A 36 -18.50 9.09 -11.54
C ILE A 36 -19.97 8.66 -11.76
N THR A 37 -20.78 8.67 -10.72
CA THR A 37 -22.18 8.21 -10.81
C THR A 37 -22.97 8.98 -11.88
N PRO A 38 -22.98 10.32 -11.93
CA PRO A 38 -23.67 11.06 -13.00
C PRO A 38 -23.11 10.74 -14.38
N PHE A 39 -21.80 10.55 -14.52
CA PHE A 39 -21.18 10.15 -15.79
C PHE A 39 -21.69 8.79 -16.26
N LEU A 40 -21.79 7.81 -15.37
CA LEU A 40 -22.32 6.48 -15.67
C LEU A 40 -23.81 6.58 -16.06
N VAL A 41 -24.61 7.36 -15.34
CA VAL A 41 -26.04 7.54 -15.63
C VAL A 41 -26.24 8.19 -17.01
N VAL A 42 -25.50 9.26 -17.33
CA VAL A 42 -25.57 9.89 -18.66
C VAL A 42 -25.12 8.92 -19.74
N SER A 43 -24.04 8.18 -19.52
CA SER A 43 -23.54 7.17 -20.44
C SER A 43 -24.54 6.03 -20.66
N LEU A 44 -25.30 5.66 -19.65
CA LEU A 44 -26.35 4.66 -19.71
C LEU A 44 -27.54 5.15 -20.56
N LEU A 45 -27.96 6.40 -20.37
CA LEU A 45 -29.14 7.00 -21.00
C LEU A 45 -28.87 7.53 -22.41
N SER A 46 -27.58 7.77 -22.77
CA SER A 46 -27.23 8.31 -24.09
C SER A 46 -27.55 7.31 -25.20
N LYS A 47 -28.28 7.83 -26.21
CA LYS A 47 -28.60 7.05 -27.42
C LYS A 47 -27.34 6.89 -28.28
N PRO A 48 -27.24 5.84 -29.13
CA PRO A 48 -26.17 5.70 -30.09
C PRO A 48 -26.13 6.92 -31.02
N ASP A 49 -24.94 7.41 -31.28
CA ASP A 49 -24.74 8.51 -32.20
C ASP A 49 -24.92 8.01 -33.64
N ASN A 50 -25.99 8.42 -34.30
CA ASN A 50 -26.28 8.02 -35.69
C ASN A 50 -25.33 8.68 -36.71
N SER A 51 -24.43 9.57 -36.28
CA SER A 51 -23.56 10.33 -37.16
C SER A 51 -22.27 9.64 -37.58
N SER A 52 -21.87 8.56 -36.89
CA SER A 52 -20.55 7.92 -37.12
C SER A 52 -20.60 6.60 -37.90
N SER A 53 -21.77 6.08 -38.24
CA SER A 53 -21.88 4.80 -38.96
C SER A 53 -22.68 4.95 -40.25
N LYS A 54 -21.99 5.36 -41.33
CA LYS A 54 -22.44 5.08 -42.71
C LYS A 54 -22.30 3.61 -43.10
N ILE A 55 -22.21 2.71 -42.15
CA ILE A 55 -22.42 1.28 -42.39
C ILE A 55 -23.77 0.97 -41.79
N CYS A 56 -24.77 1.16 -42.65
CA CYS A 56 -26.16 0.84 -42.39
C CYS A 56 -26.28 -0.71 -42.27
N ILE A 57 -26.24 -1.20 -41.03
CA ILE A 57 -26.83 -2.49 -40.72
C ILE A 57 -28.16 -2.19 -40.01
N THR A 58 -29.19 -2.09 -40.81
CA THR A 58 -30.58 -2.10 -40.36
C THR A 58 -30.88 -3.39 -39.61
N ASN A 59 -30.70 -3.37 -38.29
CA ASN A 59 -31.28 -4.39 -37.46
C ASN A 59 -31.51 -3.96 -36.03
N THR A 60 -32.70 -3.41 -35.75
CA THR A 60 -33.22 -3.12 -34.42
C THR A 60 -33.24 -4.36 -33.51
N ASN A 61 -33.14 -5.57 -34.08
CA ASN A 61 -33.07 -6.84 -33.35
C ASN A 61 -31.70 -7.11 -32.70
N ILE A 62 -30.62 -6.43 -33.10
CA ILE A 62 -29.29 -6.60 -32.48
C ILE A 62 -29.26 -6.02 -31.07
N ARG A 63 -30.07 -5.04 -30.77
CA ARG A 63 -30.06 -4.31 -29.47
C ARG A 63 -30.54 -5.15 -28.29
N MET A 64 -31.54 -6.02 -28.47
CA MET A 64 -32.01 -6.93 -27.43
C MET A 64 -31.17 -8.22 -27.34
N SER A 65 -30.53 -8.62 -28.42
CA SER A 65 -29.70 -9.84 -28.47
C SER A 65 -28.39 -9.76 -27.70
N PHE A 66 -27.91 -8.53 -27.36
CA PHE A 66 -26.62 -8.34 -26.70
C PHE A 66 -26.64 -8.82 -25.24
N ILE A 67 -27.68 -8.48 -24.45
CA ILE A 67 -27.83 -8.87 -23.05
C ILE A 67 -27.97 -10.39 -22.92
N TRP A 68 -28.55 -11.04 -23.95
CA TRP A 68 -28.76 -12.50 -23.97
C TRP A 68 -27.57 -13.31 -24.54
N ARG A 69 -26.43 -12.67 -24.78
CA ARG A 69 -25.25 -13.43 -25.26
C ARG A 69 -24.58 -14.17 -24.10
N PRO A 70 -24.20 -15.44 -24.26
CA PRO A 70 -23.60 -16.25 -23.19
C PRO A 70 -22.33 -15.65 -22.57
N TRP A 71 -21.55 -14.90 -23.35
CA TRP A 71 -20.32 -14.28 -22.85
C TRP A 71 -20.58 -13.14 -21.83
N PHE A 72 -21.70 -12.43 -21.95
CA PHE A 72 -22.11 -11.39 -21.00
C PHE A 72 -22.27 -11.97 -19.60
N TYR A 73 -23.02 -13.06 -19.47
CA TYR A 73 -23.22 -13.75 -18.19
C TYR A 73 -21.93 -14.35 -17.66
N ARG A 74 -21.03 -14.84 -18.55
CA ARG A 74 -19.71 -15.34 -18.13
C ARG A 74 -18.86 -14.27 -17.48
N ILE A 75 -18.82 -13.06 -18.05
CA ILE A 75 -18.07 -11.94 -17.46
C ILE A 75 -18.67 -11.55 -16.10
N PHE A 76 -20.00 -11.41 -15.99
CA PHE A 76 -20.66 -11.11 -14.73
C PHE A 76 -20.38 -12.20 -13.69
N PHE A 77 -20.41 -13.44 -14.07
CA PHE A 77 -20.11 -14.57 -13.19
C PHE A 77 -18.64 -14.55 -12.72
N VAL A 78 -17.69 -14.41 -13.64
CA VAL A 78 -16.25 -14.38 -13.30
C VAL A 78 -15.93 -13.23 -12.35
N LEU A 79 -16.48 -12.05 -12.61
CA LEU A 79 -16.28 -10.89 -11.73
C LEU A 79 -17.05 -10.98 -10.40
N GLY A 80 -18.02 -11.89 -10.31
CA GLY A 80 -18.72 -12.24 -9.06
C GLY A 80 -18.04 -13.32 -8.24
N LEU A 81 -17.01 -14.00 -8.77
CA LEU A 81 -16.30 -15.06 -8.05
C LEU A 81 -15.76 -14.65 -6.69
N PRO A 82 -15.21 -13.44 -6.48
CA PRO A 82 -14.76 -13.00 -5.15
C PRO A 82 -15.87 -13.05 -4.11
N ILE A 83 -17.07 -12.60 -4.46
CA ILE A 83 -18.23 -12.60 -3.57
C ILE A 83 -18.66 -14.05 -3.28
N LEU A 84 -18.77 -14.86 -4.33
CA LEU A 84 -19.14 -16.27 -4.21
C LEU A 84 -18.16 -17.05 -3.34
N THR A 85 -16.86 -16.85 -3.54
CA THR A 85 -15.79 -17.50 -2.77
C THR A 85 -15.90 -17.11 -1.30
N TRP A 86 -16.14 -15.83 -1.01
CA TRP A 86 -16.32 -15.36 0.36
C TRP A 86 -17.58 -15.99 0.99
N VAL A 87 -18.73 -15.95 0.33
CA VAL A 87 -19.99 -16.57 0.82
C VAL A 87 -19.79 -18.06 1.12
N LEU A 88 -19.17 -18.78 0.21
CA LEU A 88 -18.88 -20.21 0.42
C LEU A 88 -17.96 -20.44 1.61
N SER A 89 -16.93 -19.60 1.78
CA SER A 89 -16.04 -19.69 2.92
C SER A 89 -16.77 -19.47 4.24
N GLN A 90 -17.70 -18.52 4.30
CA GLN A 90 -18.53 -18.28 5.50
C GLN A 90 -19.43 -19.48 5.80
N ILE A 91 -20.07 -20.06 4.78
CA ILE A 91 -20.91 -21.26 4.95
C ILE A 91 -20.06 -22.43 5.49
N ILE A 92 -18.90 -22.68 4.90
CA ILE A 92 -18.01 -23.75 5.34
C ILE A 92 -17.57 -23.52 6.78
N ARG A 93 -17.13 -22.31 7.14
CA ARG A 93 -16.77 -21.97 8.54
C ARG A 93 -17.91 -22.20 9.51
N GLY A 94 -19.12 -21.81 9.15
CA GLY A 94 -20.29 -22.05 10.00
C GLY A 94 -20.63 -23.51 10.22
N LEU A 95 -20.45 -24.34 9.19
CA LEU A 95 -20.72 -25.79 9.29
C LEU A 95 -19.65 -26.53 10.14
N PHE A 96 -18.39 -26.10 10.06
CA PHE A 96 -17.28 -26.80 10.74
C PHE A 96 -16.91 -26.20 12.09
N ILE A 97 -17.11 -24.89 12.31
CA ILE A 97 -16.70 -24.17 13.54
C ILE A 97 -17.88 -23.90 14.45
N GLY A 98 -19.13 -24.14 13.97
CA GLY A 98 -20.33 -24.00 14.78
C GLY A 98 -20.72 -22.54 15.09
N SER A 99 -20.31 -21.57 14.27
CA SER A 99 -20.71 -20.18 14.46
C SER A 99 -22.19 -19.98 14.08
N SER A 100 -23.02 -19.68 15.06
CA SER A 100 -24.47 -19.46 14.90
C SER A 100 -24.84 -18.18 14.11
N ASP A 101 -23.88 -17.32 13.82
CA ASP A 101 -24.11 -15.97 13.31
C ASP A 101 -24.15 -15.85 11.78
N LEU A 102 -24.05 -16.95 11.03
CA LEU A 102 -24.02 -16.92 9.56
C LEU A 102 -25.24 -16.21 8.95
N LEU A 103 -26.41 -16.42 9.52
CA LEU A 103 -27.66 -15.81 9.08
C LEU A 103 -27.64 -14.28 9.19
N HIS A 104 -26.78 -13.72 10.04
CA HIS A 104 -26.60 -12.28 10.21
C HIS A 104 -25.39 -11.73 9.48
N VAL A 105 -24.27 -12.46 9.47
CA VAL A 105 -23.00 -12.00 8.89
C VAL A 105 -23.11 -11.85 7.36
N ILE A 106 -23.65 -12.84 6.65
CA ILE A 106 -23.71 -12.79 5.19
C ILE A 106 -24.65 -11.67 4.70
N PRO A 107 -25.92 -11.57 5.16
CA PRO A 107 -26.81 -10.52 4.69
C PRO A 107 -26.36 -9.12 5.10
N SER A 108 -25.90 -8.92 6.33
CA SER A 108 -25.43 -7.62 6.81
C SER A 108 -24.22 -7.12 6.02
N ARG A 109 -23.30 -8.01 5.68
CA ARG A 109 -22.14 -7.70 4.87
C ARG A 109 -22.54 -7.32 3.44
N LEU A 110 -23.35 -8.14 2.78
CA LEU A 110 -23.82 -7.86 1.42
C LEU A 110 -24.63 -6.56 1.36
N LEU A 111 -25.43 -6.28 2.39
CA LEU A 111 -26.17 -5.03 2.48
C LEU A 111 -25.25 -3.82 2.68
N ALA A 112 -24.21 -3.94 3.49
CA ALA A 112 -23.22 -2.88 3.71
C ALA A 112 -22.46 -2.54 2.41
N GLU A 113 -22.14 -3.55 1.60
CA GLU A 113 -21.41 -3.40 0.32
C GLU A 113 -22.35 -3.09 -0.88
N LEU A 114 -23.66 -3.11 -0.69
CA LEU A 114 -24.63 -2.94 -1.77
C LEU A 114 -24.42 -1.69 -2.63
N PRO A 115 -24.11 -0.50 -2.08
CA PRO A 115 -23.83 0.68 -2.90
C PRO A 115 -22.61 0.50 -3.81
N LEU A 116 -21.53 -0.11 -3.30
CA LEU A 116 -20.34 -0.42 -4.09
C LEU A 116 -20.66 -1.45 -5.19
N LEU A 117 -21.42 -2.49 -4.87
CA LEU A 117 -21.80 -3.52 -5.83
C LEU A 117 -22.69 -2.97 -6.94
N ILE A 118 -23.63 -2.07 -6.61
CA ILE A 118 -24.47 -1.39 -7.61
C ILE A 118 -23.60 -0.55 -8.56
N LEU A 119 -22.65 0.22 -8.02
CA LEU A 119 -21.73 1.01 -8.84
C LEU A 119 -20.84 0.11 -9.72
N PHE A 120 -20.31 -0.94 -9.16
CA PHE A 120 -19.44 -1.87 -9.86
C PHE A 120 -20.19 -2.58 -11.02
N TYR A 121 -21.29 -3.24 -10.75
CA TYR A 121 -22.05 -3.94 -11.80
C TYR A 121 -22.73 -2.98 -12.78
N GLY A 122 -23.14 -1.78 -12.30
CA GLY A 122 -23.64 -0.72 -13.17
C GLY A 122 -22.58 -0.21 -14.15
N SER A 123 -21.37 0.02 -13.67
CA SER A 123 -20.24 0.42 -14.53
C SER A 123 -19.86 -0.66 -15.53
N LEU A 124 -19.85 -1.93 -15.10
CA LEU A 124 -19.62 -3.07 -16.00
C LEU A 124 -20.68 -3.13 -17.11
N TYR A 125 -21.94 -2.95 -16.75
CA TYR A 125 -23.02 -2.92 -17.74
C TYR A 125 -22.83 -1.78 -18.74
N VAL A 126 -22.51 -0.56 -18.27
CA VAL A 126 -22.22 0.60 -19.13
C VAL A 126 -21.06 0.31 -20.06
N PHE A 127 -19.96 -0.22 -19.55
CA PHE A 127 -18.79 -0.59 -20.36
C PHE A 127 -19.14 -1.60 -21.46
N LEU A 128 -19.82 -2.68 -21.10
CA LEU A 128 -20.20 -3.74 -22.05
C LEU A 128 -21.20 -3.21 -23.11
N LYS A 129 -22.12 -2.34 -22.71
CA LYS A 129 -23.04 -1.66 -23.62
C LYS A 129 -22.29 -0.77 -24.60
N GLN A 130 -21.37 0.06 -24.14
CA GLN A 130 -20.56 0.94 -25.00
C GLN A 130 -19.69 0.15 -25.96
N LEU A 131 -19.11 -0.97 -25.51
CA LEU A 131 -18.33 -1.87 -26.34
C LEU A 131 -19.18 -2.47 -27.48
N ALA A 132 -20.42 -2.87 -27.18
CA ALA A 132 -21.34 -3.42 -28.16
C ALA A 132 -21.90 -2.39 -29.14
N GLU A 133 -22.10 -1.17 -28.67
CA GLU A 133 -22.59 -0.07 -29.51
C GLU A 133 -21.47 0.60 -30.32
N PHE A 134 -20.23 0.10 -30.24
CA PHE A 134 -19.04 0.68 -30.90
C PHE A 134 -18.91 2.19 -30.66
N LYS A 135 -19.18 2.63 -29.42
CA LYS A 135 -19.00 4.02 -29.03
C LYS A 135 -17.54 4.47 -29.16
N GLY A 136 -17.31 5.77 -29.06
CA GLY A 136 -15.96 6.36 -29.19
C GLY A 136 -14.94 5.65 -28.29
N ARG A 137 -13.75 5.39 -28.80
CA ARG A 137 -12.67 4.64 -28.10
C ARG A 137 -12.36 5.19 -26.73
N VAL A 138 -12.42 6.53 -26.57
CA VAL A 138 -12.14 7.21 -25.29
C VAL A 138 -13.20 6.85 -24.25
N GLN A 139 -14.50 6.88 -24.57
CA GLN A 139 -15.55 6.54 -23.61
C GLN A 139 -15.46 5.09 -23.16
N ILE A 140 -15.16 4.17 -24.09
CA ILE A 140 -14.95 2.75 -23.78
C ILE A 140 -13.76 2.59 -22.82
N PHE A 141 -12.65 3.29 -23.09
CA PHE A 141 -11.45 3.23 -22.26
C PHE A 141 -11.70 3.78 -20.84
N ILE A 142 -12.37 4.92 -20.73
CA ILE A 142 -12.74 5.51 -19.42
C ILE A 142 -13.67 4.58 -18.64
N SER A 143 -14.67 3.98 -19.29
CA SER A 143 -15.56 3.01 -18.63
C SER A 143 -14.81 1.76 -18.18
N LEU A 144 -13.83 1.28 -18.95
CA LEU A 144 -12.95 0.19 -18.54
C LEU A 144 -12.14 0.55 -17.29
N MET A 145 -11.57 1.76 -17.23
CA MET A 145 -10.84 2.22 -16.05
C MET A 145 -11.73 2.24 -14.79
N ILE A 146 -13.00 2.67 -14.94
CA ILE A 146 -13.97 2.62 -13.82
C ILE A 146 -14.20 1.18 -13.37
N VAL A 147 -14.45 0.27 -14.31
CA VAL A 147 -14.67 -1.16 -14.00
C VAL A 147 -13.46 -1.75 -13.28
N VAL A 148 -12.25 -1.51 -13.77
CA VAL A 148 -11.02 -2.02 -13.14
C VAL A 148 -10.87 -1.45 -11.73
N ALA A 149 -11.02 -0.15 -11.55
CA ALA A 149 -10.89 0.48 -10.24
C ALA A 149 -11.92 -0.05 -9.22
N LEU A 150 -13.20 -0.11 -9.62
CA LEU A 150 -14.25 -0.64 -8.74
C LEU A 150 -14.11 -2.14 -8.49
N SER A 151 -13.58 -2.92 -9.45
CA SER A 151 -13.28 -4.35 -9.23
C SER A 151 -12.18 -4.53 -8.20
N LEU A 152 -11.13 -3.71 -8.21
CA LEU A 152 -10.06 -3.75 -7.22
C LEU A 152 -10.56 -3.40 -5.82
N ILE A 153 -11.41 -2.38 -5.69
CA ILE A 153 -12.03 -2.02 -4.41
C ILE A 153 -12.92 -3.18 -3.92
N THR A 154 -13.81 -3.70 -4.79
CA THR A 154 -14.70 -4.81 -4.46
C THR A 154 -13.91 -6.08 -4.09
N TYR A 155 -12.83 -6.37 -4.81
CA TYR A 155 -11.95 -7.50 -4.49
C TYR A 155 -11.48 -7.45 -3.04
N THR A 156 -11.00 -6.29 -2.56
CA THR A 156 -10.46 -6.18 -1.19
C THR A 156 -11.50 -6.32 -0.09
N GLU A 157 -12.77 -6.15 -0.43
CA GLU A 157 -13.84 -6.38 0.54
C GLU A 157 -14.11 -7.87 0.78
N PHE A 158 -13.87 -8.73 -0.20
CA PHE A 158 -14.19 -10.15 -0.13
C PHE A 158 -12.97 -11.07 -0.11
N LEU A 159 -11.85 -10.65 -0.70
CA LEU A 159 -10.62 -11.43 -0.78
C LEU A 159 -9.43 -10.60 -0.31
N ARG A 160 -8.40 -11.30 0.15
CA ARG A 160 -7.10 -10.69 0.50
C ARG A 160 -5.95 -11.61 0.10
N VAL A 161 -4.79 -11.03 -0.07
CA VAL A 161 -3.55 -11.79 -0.15
C VAL A 161 -3.22 -12.29 1.27
N SER A 162 -2.92 -13.59 1.39
CA SER A 162 -2.47 -14.17 2.64
C SER A 162 -1.00 -13.82 2.85
N ASP A 163 -0.73 -13.06 3.88
CA ASP A 163 0.61 -12.63 4.28
C ASP A 163 0.80 -12.72 5.79
N LEU A 164 1.99 -12.37 6.29
CA LEU A 164 2.34 -12.44 7.71
C LEU A 164 1.47 -11.57 8.63
N TYR A 165 0.83 -10.52 8.09
CA TYR A 165 -0.06 -9.68 8.89
C TYR A 165 -1.38 -10.36 9.24
N GLY A 166 -1.73 -11.45 8.54
CA GLY A 166 -2.96 -12.20 8.79
C GLY A 166 -4.26 -11.41 8.55
N ASN A 167 -4.17 -10.19 8.01
CA ASN A 167 -5.30 -9.31 7.74
C ASN A 167 -5.24 -8.74 6.31
N ARG A 168 -6.20 -7.89 5.93
CA ARG A 168 -6.28 -7.35 4.57
C ARG A 168 -5.53 -6.01 4.36
N MET A 169 -4.83 -5.50 5.36
CA MET A 169 -4.22 -4.16 5.34
C MET A 169 -3.31 -3.94 4.12
N ASN A 170 -2.38 -4.86 3.87
CA ASN A 170 -1.48 -4.79 2.72
C ASN A 170 -2.21 -4.87 1.37
N THR A 171 -3.24 -5.73 1.29
CA THR A 171 -4.05 -5.86 0.07
C THR A 171 -4.79 -4.56 -0.21
N VAL A 172 -5.46 -4.00 0.80
CA VAL A 172 -6.16 -2.71 0.70
C VAL A 172 -5.18 -1.61 0.30
N PHE A 173 -4.06 -1.49 0.99
CA PHE A 173 -3.06 -0.46 0.70
C PHE A 173 -2.64 -0.48 -0.78
N LYS A 174 -2.22 -1.64 -1.27
CA LYS A 174 -1.70 -1.77 -2.65
C LYS A 174 -2.78 -1.53 -3.71
N THR A 175 -3.97 -2.09 -3.51
CA THR A 175 -5.07 -1.98 -4.50
C THR A 175 -5.75 -0.62 -4.47
N TYR A 176 -5.86 0.01 -3.29
CA TYR A 176 -6.46 1.33 -3.17
C TYR A 176 -5.64 2.42 -3.86
N TYR A 177 -4.30 2.34 -3.83
CA TYR A 177 -3.46 3.24 -4.61
C TYR A 177 -3.73 3.15 -6.11
N GLN A 178 -3.85 1.94 -6.65
CA GLN A 178 -4.16 1.75 -8.06
C GLN A 178 -5.55 2.28 -8.41
N SER A 179 -6.55 1.96 -7.57
CA SER A 179 -7.91 2.45 -7.75
C SER A 179 -7.99 3.97 -7.67
N TRP A 180 -7.26 4.58 -6.73
CA TRP A 180 -7.19 6.02 -6.55
C TRP A 180 -6.64 6.72 -7.79
N LEU A 181 -5.54 6.21 -8.35
CA LEU A 181 -4.95 6.73 -9.59
C LEU A 181 -5.94 6.66 -10.76
N LEU A 182 -6.54 5.48 -10.98
CA LEU A 182 -7.51 5.28 -12.07
C LEU A 182 -8.72 6.20 -11.92
N LEU A 183 -9.31 6.28 -10.72
CA LEU A 183 -10.48 7.11 -10.46
C LEU A 183 -10.17 8.61 -10.54
N SER A 184 -8.93 9.03 -10.22
CA SER A 184 -8.50 10.43 -10.39
C SER A 184 -8.51 10.84 -11.87
N LEU A 185 -7.96 10.00 -12.75
CA LEU A 185 -8.00 10.23 -14.20
C LEU A 185 -9.43 10.26 -14.75
N VAL A 186 -10.25 9.30 -14.29
CA VAL A 186 -11.68 9.25 -14.65
C VAL A 186 -12.43 10.50 -14.17
N ALA A 187 -12.17 10.96 -12.95
CA ALA A 187 -12.82 12.14 -12.40
C ALA A 187 -12.52 13.39 -13.21
N VAL A 188 -11.26 13.60 -13.61
CA VAL A 188 -10.86 14.70 -14.48
C VAL A 188 -11.59 14.63 -15.83
N PHE A 189 -11.65 13.44 -16.42
CA PHE A 189 -12.38 13.25 -17.67
C PHE A 189 -13.88 13.51 -17.52
N ALA A 190 -14.51 13.03 -16.44
CA ALA A 190 -15.94 13.24 -16.18
C ALA A 190 -16.27 14.74 -15.99
N ILE A 191 -15.41 15.47 -15.28
CA ILE A 191 -15.55 16.92 -15.10
C ILE A 191 -15.43 17.62 -16.46
N TYR A 192 -14.41 17.29 -17.25
CA TYR A 192 -14.24 17.80 -18.61
C TYR A 192 -15.46 17.50 -19.48
N PHE A 193 -15.95 16.25 -19.45
CA PHE A 193 -17.14 15.84 -20.19
C PHE A 193 -18.35 16.72 -19.85
N PHE A 194 -18.65 16.97 -18.58
CA PHE A 194 -19.78 17.78 -18.16
C PHE A 194 -19.59 19.28 -18.39
N THR A 195 -18.36 19.77 -18.48
CA THR A 195 -18.09 21.18 -18.79
C THR A 195 -18.14 21.49 -20.28
N THR A 196 -17.79 20.51 -21.12
CA THR A 196 -17.67 20.69 -22.58
C THR A 196 -18.95 20.35 -23.32
N ILE A 197 -19.68 19.32 -22.86
CA ILE A 197 -20.95 18.97 -23.48
C ILE A 197 -22.02 19.98 -23.06
N ARG A 198 -22.49 20.76 -24.04
CA ARG A 198 -23.66 21.64 -23.88
C ARG A 198 -24.94 20.77 -23.77
N ILE A 199 -25.21 20.24 -22.58
CA ILE A 199 -26.45 19.48 -22.27
C ILE A 199 -27.60 20.47 -22.07
N VAL A 200 -27.73 21.50 -22.89
CA VAL A 200 -28.75 22.54 -22.71
C VAL A 200 -29.82 22.38 -23.76
N HIS A 201 -30.71 21.43 -23.59
CA HIS A 201 -31.93 21.36 -24.41
C HIS A 201 -33.22 21.61 -23.58
N ASN A 202 -33.13 21.66 -22.24
CA ASN A 202 -34.29 21.75 -21.36
C ASN A 202 -33.91 22.41 -20.03
N LYS A 203 -34.87 23.11 -19.40
CA LYS A 203 -34.68 23.74 -18.08
C LYS A 203 -34.25 22.73 -17.00
N VAL A 204 -34.72 21.48 -17.05
CA VAL A 204 -34.35 20.40 -16.12
C VAL A 204 -32.87 20.02 -16.27
N THR A 205 -32.35 19.90 -17.50
CA THR A 205 -30.93 19.58 -17.75
C THR A 205 -30.02 20.72 -17.35
N TYR A 206 -30.47 21.96 -17.45
CA TYR A 206 -29.72 23.13 -16.97
C TYR A 206 -29.57 23.13 -15.45
N ILE A 207 -30.68 22.93 -14.72
CA ILE A 207 -30.68 22.87 -13.25
C ILE A 207 -29.82 21.69 -12.76
N SER A 208 -29.94 20.50 -13.36
CA SER A 208 -29.14 19.34 -12.98
C SER A 208 -27.64 19.56 -13.20
N SER A 209 -27.25 20.29 -14.25
CA SER A 209 -25.85 20.68 -14.48
C SER A 209 -25.32 21.64 -13.40
N ILE A 210 -26.14 22.61 -12.96
CA ILE A 210 -25.75 23.52 -11.88
C ILE A 210 -25.58 22.74 -10.56
N VAL A 211 -26.56 21.91 -10.23
CA VAL A 211 -26.51 21.07 -9.02
C VAL A 211 -25.28 20.18 -9.03
N PHE A 212 -24.96 19.53 -10.15
CA PHE A 212 -23.77 18.72 -10.30
C PHE A 212 -22.48 19.51 -10.08
N LYS A 213 -22.36 20.69 -10.68
CA LYS A 213 -21.19 21.57 -10.49
C LYS A 213 -21.08 22.02 -9.03
N ALA A 214 -22.20 22.37 -8.40
CA ALA A 214 -22.21 22.74 -6.99
C ALA A 214 -21.78 21.56 -6.09
N MET A 215 -22.24 20.34 -6.35
CA MET A 215 -21.80 19.14 -5.65
C MET A 215 -20.31 18.88 -5.80
N ILE A 216 -19.76 19.05 -7.00
CA ILE A 216 -18.32 18.94 -7.24
C ILE A 216 -17.56 19.99 -6.43
N CYS A 217 -17.95 21.27 -6.50
CA CYS A 217 -17.31 22.32 -5.73
C CYS A 217 -17.34 22.05 -4.22
N LEU A 218 -18.51 21.63 -3.70
CA LEU A 218 -18.64 21.27 -2.29
C LEU A 218 -17.75 20.09 -1.91
N SER A 219 -17.70 19.07 -2.76
CA SER A 219 -16.83 17.90 -2.54
C SER A 219 -15.35 18.29 -2.52
N PHE A 220 -14.91 19.19 -3.40
CA PHE A 220 -13.54 19.73 -3.39
C PHE A 220 -13.24 20.49 -2.10
N LEU A 221 -14.16 21.32 -1.62
CA LEU A 221 -13.97 22.04 -0.36
C LEU A 221 -13.82 21.09 0.83
N ILE A 222 -14.62 20.03 0.88
CA ILE A 222 -14.56 19.00 1.92
C ILE A 222 -13.21 18.25 1.86
N VAL A 223 -12.80 17.81 0.67
CA VAL A 223 -11.54 17.06 0.49
C VAL A 223 -10.35 17.96 0.76
N PHE A 224 -10.41 19.25 0.42
CA PHE A 224 -9.33 20.21 0.66
C PHE A 224 -9.11 20.51 2.14
N TYR A 225 -10.09 20.24 3.00
CA TYR A 225 -9.92 20.33 4.45
C TYR A 225 -8.81 19.38 4.96
N TYR A 226 -8.70 18.17 4.38
CA TYR A 226 -7.73 17.16 4.83
C TYR A 226 -6.26 17.64 4.73
N PRO A 227 -5.77 18.11 3.58
CA PRO A 227 -4.38 18.61 3.50
C PRO A 227 -4.14 19.82 4.42
N LEU A 228 -5.13 20.69 4.64
CA LEU A 228 -5.01 21.80 5.58
C LEU A 228 -4.91 21.30 7.03
N ALA A 229 -5.74 20.33 7.41
CA ALA A 229 -5.71 19.73 8.73
C ALA A 229 -4.37 19.03 9.01
N VAL A 230 -3.89 18.23 8.05
CA VAL A 230 -2.59 17.54 8.13
C VAL A 230 -1.44 18.55 8.19
N TYR A 231 -1.48 19.60 7.37
CA TYR A 231 -0.48 20.66 7.40
C TYR A 231 -0.42 21.31 8.80
N ASN A 232 -1.56 21.70 9.35
CA ASN A 232 -1.62 22.30 10.67
C ASN A 232 -1.12 21.34 11.77
N ASP A 233 -1.52 20.07 11.72
CA ASP A 233 -1.08 19.05 12.67
C ASP A 233 0.45 18.86 12.63
N LYS A 234 1.01 18.70 11.44
CA LYS A 234 2.46 18.51 11.24
C LYS A 234 3.26 19.76 11.59
N MET A 235 2.75 20.95 11.25
CA MET A 235 3.41 22.21 11.59
C MET A 235 3.34 22.53 13.09
N SER A 236 2.27 22.18 13.76
CA SER A 236 2.13 22.39 15.21
C SER A 236 3.06 21.47 16.02
N GLY A 237 3.38 20.29 15.49
CA GLY A 237 4.36 19.36 16.09
C GLY A 237 5.81 19.67 15.74
N SER A 238 6.08 20.55 14.78
CA SER A 238 7.44 20.96 14.45
C SER A 238 7.83 22.18 15.28
N ASN A 239 8.99 22.13 15.95
CA ASN A 239 9.55 23.25 16.73
C ASN A 239 9.98 24.46 15.85
N GLY A 240 9.28 24.70 14.75
CA GLY A 240 9.42 25.92 13.93
C GLY A 240 10.55 25.91 12.90
N ASN A 241 11.45 24.94 12.91
CA ASN A 241 12.55 24.87 11.96
C ASN A 241 12.14 24.06 10.73
N LEU A 242 11.69 24.76 9.69
CA LEU A 242 11.49 24.16 8.37
C LEU A 242 12.85 23.75 7.81
N THR A 243 13.04 22.47 7.57
CA THR A 243 14.26 21.93 7.00
C THR A 243 13.95 20.85 5.96
N LEU A 244 14.78 20.77 4.92
CA LEU A 244 14.80 19.65 3.97
C LEU A 244 15.73 18.52 4.41
N ASN A 245 16.43 18.69 5.55
CA ASN A 245 17.27 17.66 6.12
C ASN A 245 16.40 16.57 6.76
N GLY A 246 16.31 15.41 6.13
CA GLY A 246 15.56 14.25 6.64
C GLY A 246 16.08 13.71 7.98
N LEU A 247 17.32 14.02 8.36
CA LEU A 247 17.93 13.62 9.62
C LEU A 247 17.81 14.67 10.74
N ALA A 248 17.13 15.79 10.50
CA ALA A 248 16.98 16.83 11.51
C ALA A 248 16.32 16.34 12.81
N HIS A 249 15.42 15.36 12.71
CA HIS A 249 14.81 14.72 13.88
C HIS A 249 15.82 13.93 14.71
N VAL A 250 16.78 13.25 14.06
CA VAL A 250 17.85 12.52 14.76
C VAL A 250 18.72 13.50 15.53
N PHE A 251 19.09 14.63 14.91
CA PHE A 251 19.84 15.70 15.58
C PHE A 251 19.12 16.26 16.81
N GLN A 252 17.79 16.36 16.77
CA GLN A 252 17.00 16.82 17.91
C GLN A 252 16.87 15.78 19.02
N GLU A 253 16.77 14.49 18.67
CA GLU A 253 16.64 13.37 19.62
C GLU A 253 17.98 13.00 20.25
N ASP A 254 19.01 12.85 19.44
CA ASP A 254 20.35 12.41 19.82
C ASP A 254 21.40 13.04 18.88
N PRO A 255 21.97 14.21 19.24
CA PRO A 255 23.00 14.87 18.45
C PRO A 255 24.24 14.02 18.20
N ASP A 256 24.62 13.17 19.18
CA ASP A 256 25.80 12.31 19.05
C ASP A 256 25.57 11.19 18.02
N GLU A 257 24.37 10.62 17.96
CA GLU A 257 23.99 9.67 16.90
C GLU A 257 24.01 10.34 15.54
N TYR A 258 23.49 11.55 15.43
CA TYR A 258 23.53 12.33 14.20
C TYR A 258 24.95 12.52 13.68
N GLU A 259 25.87 12.93 14.54
CA GLU A 259 27.28 13.11 14.16
C GLU A 259 27.94 11.78 13.76
N ALA A 260 27.61 10.67 14.42
CA ALA A 260 28.08 9.35 14.03
C ALA A 260 27.58 8.95 12.64
N ILE A 261 26.31 9.23 12.29
CA ILE A 261 25.73 9.02 10.97
C ILE A 261 26.45 9.86 9.91
N ILE A 262 26.65 11.15 10.18
CA ILE A 262 27.34 12.07 9.25
C ILE A 262 28.76 11.61 9.03
N TRP A 263 29.48 11.25 10.09
CA TRP A 263 30.85 10.75 9.99
C TRP A 263 30.95 9.51 9.11
N LEU A 264 30.10 8.49 9.35
CA LEU A 264 30.07 7.27 8.54
C LEU A 264 29.73 7.56 7.08
N SER A 265 28.80 8.46 6.83
CA SER A 265 28.40 8.85 5.46
C SER A 265 29.55 9.48 4.66
N GLN A 266 30.54 10.08 5.36
CA GLN A 266 31.68 10.77 4.74
C GLN A 266 32.94 9.91 4.67
N HIS A 267 33.13 8.94 5.57
CA HIS A 267 34.39 8.22 5.76
C HIS A 267 34.30 6.73 5.47
N ALA A 268 33.08 6.13 5.43
CA ALA A 268 32.96 4.71 5.16
C ALA A 268 33.34 4.40 3.71
N GLU A 269 34.13 3.36 3.55
CA GLU A 269 34.55 2.88 2.24
C GLU A 269 33.40 2.21 1.49
N THR A 270 33.50 2.19 0.17
CA THR A 270 32.54 1.49 -0.68
C THR A 270 32.57 0.00 -0.36
N HIS A 271 31.38 -0.60 -0.24
CA HIS A 271 31.17 -2.02 0.12
C HIS A 271 31.43 -2.39 1.58
N SER A 272 31.68 -1.42 2.47
CA SER A 272 31.77 -1.70 3.90
C SER A 272 30.49 -2.29 4.46
N VAL A 273 30.65 -3.11 5.51
CA VAL A 273 29.55 -3.65 6.32
C VAL A 273 29.62 -3.08 7.72
N LEU A 274 28.48 -2.64 8.21
CA LEU A 274 28.29 -2.07 9.54
C LEU A 274 27.74 -3.12 10.50
N LEU A 275 28.19 -3.11 11.74
CA LEU A 275 27.53 -3.80 12.84
C LEU A 275 26.90 -2.79 13.79
N GLU A 276 25.59 -2.90 14.00
CA GLU A 276 24.83 -2.14 14.97
C GLU A 276 23.84 -3.06 15.71
N ALA A 277 23.22 -2.55 16.77
CA ALA A 277 22.29 -3.36 17.57
C ALA A 277 21.04 -3.75 16.78
N VAL A 278 20.70 -5.04 16.86
CA VAL A 278 19.47 -5.60 16.29
C VAL A 278 18.33 -5.42 17.27
N GLY A 279 17.14 -5.04 16.78
CA GLY A 279 15.98 -4.83 17.64
C GLY A 279 14.65 -4.88 16.88
N GLU A 280 13.60 -4.36 17.51
CA GLU A 280 12.25 -4.40 16.97
C GLU A 280 12.11 -3.60 15.69
N SER A 281 11.21 -4.07 14.81
CA SER A 281 10.86 -3.38 13.58
C SER A 281 10.15 -2.06 13.86
N TRP A 282 10.33 -1.10 12.96
CA TRP A 282 9.78 0.28 13.06
C TRP A 282 10.22 1.04 14.33
N SER A 283 11.40 0.73 14.83
CA SER A 283 12.03 1.41 15.96
C SER A 283 13.29 2.15 15.52
N SER A 284 14.03 2.71 16.48
CA SER A 284 15.33 3.35 16.23
C SER A 284 16.49 2.37 15.99
N PHE A 285 16.27 1.08 16.10
CA PHE A 285 17.26 0.07 15.69
C PHE A 285 17.45 0.11 14.16
N SER A 286 18.65 -0.20 13.69
CA SER A 286 19.06 -0.11 12.28
C SER A 286 18.94 1.31 11.68
N ARG A 287 18.93 2.34 12.54
CA ARG A 287 18.84 3.74 12.10
C ARG A 287 20.11 4.19 11.39
N ILE A 288 21.28 3.75 11.86
CA ILE A 288 22.56 4.16 11.29
C ILE A 288 22.74 3.56 9.88
N SER A 289 22.52 2.26 9.72
CA SER A 289 22.58 1.61 8.40
C SER A 289 21.55 2.19 7.42
N SER A 290 20.31 2.41 7.87
CA SER A 290 19.27 2.97 7.00
C SER A 290 19.52 4.43 6.60
N SER A 291 20.21 5.20 7.45
CA SER A 291 20.53 6.61 7.20
C SER A 291 21.76 6.80 6.33
N THR A 292 22.74 5.89 6.43
CA THR A 292 24.01 5.95 5.68
C THR A 292 23.96 5.17 4.38
N GLY A 293 23.07 4.18 4.25
CA GLY A 293 23.06 3.21 3.15
C GLY A 293 24.09 2.11 3.27
N ILE A 294 24.88 2.06 4.36
CA ILE A 294 25.85 0.99 4.63
C ILE A 294 25.07 -0.26 5.07
N PRO A 295 25.27 -1.40 4.41
CA PRO A 295 24.59 -2.64 4.81
C PRO A 295 25.03 -3.08 6.21
N THR A 296 24.07 -3.63 6.99
CA THR A 296 24.33 -4.23 8.30
C THR A 296 24.11 -5.73 8.27
N VAL A 297 24.68 -6.46 9.27
CA VAL A 297 24.55 -7.92 9.38
C VAL A 297 23.09 -8.37 9.43
N LEU A 298 22.29 -7.65 10.19
CA LEU A 298 20.85 -7.86 10.26
C LEU A 298 20.14 -6.53 10.56
N GLY A 299 19.17 -6.19 9.73
CA GLY A 299 18.28 -5.07 9.96
C GLY A 299 17.19 -5.42 10.98
N TRP A 300 15.96 -5.05 10.69
CA TRP A 300 14.82 -5.45 11.53
C TRP A 300 14.43 -6.92 11.26
N PRO A 301 14.61 -7.84 12.21
CA PRO A 301 14.47 -9.28 11.96
C PRO A 301 13.09 -9.66 11.41
N TRP A 302 12.04 -9.08 11.96
CA TRP A 302 10.68 -9.38 11.51
C TRP A 302 10.39 -8.84 10.11
N HIS A 303 10.92 -7.65 9.80
CA HIS A 303 10.78 -7.03 8.48
C HIS A 303 11.59 -7.79 7.41
N GLU A 304 12.81 -8.20 7.74
CA GLU A 304 13.63 -9.07 6.89
C GLU A 304 12.93 -10.40 6.59
N LYS A 305 12.36 -11.03 7.63
CA LYS A 305 11.56 -12.26 7.49
C LYS A 305 10.35 -12.05 6.58
N GLN A 306 9.69 -10.89 6.65
CA GLN A 306 8.55 -10.58 5.81
C GLN A 306 8.91 -10.50 4.32
N TRP A 307 10.10 -10.01 3.98
CA TRP A 307 10.54 -9.83 2.61
C TRP A 307 11.25 -11.04 2.01
N ARG A 308 11.93 -11.81 2.83
CA ARG A 308 12.82 -12.90 2.39
C ARG A 308 12.27 -14.30 2.66
N GLY A 309 11.18 -14.43 3.33
CA GLY A 309 10.56 -15.72 3.69
C GLY A 309 10.95 -16.24 5.07
N PRO A 310 10.26 -17.28 5.55
CA PRO A 310 10.57 -17.95 6.81
C PRO A 310 11.93 -18.69 6.66
N SER A 311 12.95 -18.12 7.24
CA SER A 311 14.29 -18.70 7.23
C SER A 311 14.89 -18.61 8.63
N ASP A 312 15.56 -19.65 9.07
CA ASP A 312 16.30 -19.67 10.34
C ASP A 312 17.53 -18.76 10.32
N ILE A 313 17.93 -18.28 9.12
CA ILE A 313 19.05 -17.38 8.92
C ILE A 313 18.94 -16.14 9.80
N PHE A 314 17.73 -15.59 10.00
CA PHE A 314 17.54 -14.38 10.81
C PHE A 314 17.86 -14.63 12.28
N GLY A 315 17.43 -15.74 12.85
CA GLY A 315 17.74 -16.14 14.23
C GLY A 315 19.23 -16.41 14.43
N VAL A 316 19.88 -17.02 13.44
CA VAL A 316 21.32 -17.24 13.46
C VAL A 316 22.08 -15.91 13.45
N ARG A 317 21.75 -14.99 12.54
CA ARG A 317 22.40 -13.66 12.48
C ARG A 317 22.17 -12.83 13.73
N GLU A 318 20.96 -12.84 14.31
CA GLU A 318 20.70 -12.15 15.58
C GLU A 318 21.53 -12.73 16.72
N SER A 319 21.64 -14.08 16.80
CA SER A 319 22.50 -14.76 17.76
C SER A 319 23.97 -14.40 17.55
N ASP A 320 24.43 -14.30 16.31
CA ASP A 320 25.83 -13.99 16.02
C ASP A 320 26.17 -12.53 16.34
N VAL A 321 25.27 -11.58 16.03
CA VAL A 321 25.42 -10.18 16.48
C VAL A 321 25.50 -10.10 18.01
N MET A 322 24.67 -10.87 18.72
CA MET A 322 24.73 -10.94 20.18
C MET A 322 26.07 -11.52 20.67
N LYS A 323 26.60 -12.55 20.03
CA LYS A 323 27.92 -13.13 20.37
C LYS A 323 29.03 -12.11 20.17
N ILE A 324 29.06 -11.39 19.04
CA ILE A 324 30.09 -10.38 18.77
C ILE A 324 30.11 -9.33 19.88
N TYR A 325 28.95 -8.78 20.27
CA TYR A 325 28.88 -7.72 21.28
C TYR A 325 29.07 -8.21 22.71
N SER A 326 28.62 -9.42 23.04
CA SER A 326 28.53 -9.89 24.43
C SER A 326 29.60 -10.90 24.84
N SER A 327 30.28 -11.56 23.88
CA SER A 327 31.26 -12.59 24.18
C SER A 327 32.60 -11.99 24.61
N ASP A 328 33.21 -12.59 25.63
CA ASP A 328 34.60 -12.30 26.00
C ASP A 328 35.61 -13.18 25.21
N ASN A 329 35.11 -14.11 24.39
CA ASN A 329 35.91 -14.96 23.50
C ASN A 329 36.29 -14.19 22.21
N LYS A 330 37.45 -13.52 22.24
CA LYS A 330 37.95 -12.74 21.10
C LYS A 330 38.02 -13.53 19.79
N PRO A 331 38.62 -14.77 19.73
CA PRO A 331 38.66 -15.58 18.53
C PRO A 331 37.27 -15.78 17.90
N GLN A 332 36.28 -16.18 18.70
CA GLN A 332 34.93 -16.40 18.21
C GLN A 332 34.29 -15.12 17.61
N SER A 333 34.52 -13.97 18.24
CA SER A 333 33.99 -12.69 17.72
C SER A 333 34.73 -12.28 16.45
N SER A 334 36.05 -12.52 16.36
CA SER A 334 36.85 -12.25 15.16
C SER A 334 36.38 -13.11 13.97
N ASP A 335 36.20 -14.41 14.18
CA ASP A 335 35.71 -15.34 13.14
C ASP A 335 34.35 -14.89 12.56
N LEU A 336 33.45 -14.39 13.41
CA LEU A 336 32.16 -13.89 12.97
C LEU A 336 32.27 -12.54 12.23
N ILE A 337 33.17 -11.68 12.66
CA ILE A 337 33.44 -10.40 11.98
C ILE A 337 33.97 -10.68 10.58
N ASP A 338 34.93 -11.57 10.43
CA ASP A 338 35.50 -11.97 9.13
C ASP A 338 34.44 -12.66 8.27
N PHE A 339 33.61 -13.55 8.85
CA PHE A 339 32.54 -14.24 8.13
C PHE A 339 31.52 -13.30 7.52
N TYR A 340 31.16 -12.22 8.23
CA TYR A 340 30.19 -11.22 7.74
C TYR A 340 30.85 -10.06 7.00
N GLY A 341 32.17 -9.98 6.94
CA GLY A 341 32.93 -8.88 6.32
C GLY A 341 32.68 -7.54 7.02
N ILE A 342 32.61 -7.53 8.36
CA ILE A 342 32.29 -6.33 9.13
C ILE A 342 33.52 -5.42 9.20
N ASN A 343 33.38 -4.17 8.70
CA ASN A 343 34.42 -3.15 8.74
C ASN A 343 34.20 -2.14 9.85
N TYR A 344 32.96 -1.82 10.17
CA TYR A 344 32.63 -0.83 11.20
C TYR A 344 31.73 -1.42 12.27
N ILE A 345 32.05 -1.15 13.53
CA ILE A 345 31.23 -1.58 14.67
C ILE A 345 30.82 -0.33 15.45
N VAL A 346 29.51 -0.13 15.58
CA VAL A 346 28.95 0.96 16.38
C VAL A 346 28.75 0.50 17.81
N VAL A 347 29.07 1.36 18.76
CA VAL A 347 28.72 1.22 20.17
C VAL A 347 28.14 2.53 20.66
N GLY A 348 26.85 2.58 20.84
CA GLY A 348 26.07 3.67 21.36
C GLY A 348 25.19 3.23 22.54
N PRO A 349 24.28 4.11 22.98
CA PRO A 349 23.37 3.78 24.10
C PRO A 349 22.55 2.52 23.87
N ARG A 350 22.13 2.21 22.64
CA ARG A 350 21.34 1.01 22.30
C ARG A 350 22.17 -0.26 22.46
N GLU A 351 23.40 -0.26 22.00
CA GLU A 351 24.33 -1.40 22.13
C GLU A 351 24.66 -1.66 23.59
N ILE A 352 24.93 -0.61 24.36
CA ILE A 352 25.20 -0.70 25.81
C ILE A 352 23.98 -1.21 26.57
N ALA A 353 22.80 -0.70 26.27
CA ALA A 353 21.55 -1.12 26.91
C ALA A 353 21.22 -2.60 26.61
N LYS A 354 21.46 -3.05 25.38
CA LYS A 354 21.12 -4.42 24.97
C LYS A 354 22.19 -5.46 25.34
N TYR A 355 23.48 -5.12 25.20
CA TYR A 355 24.58 -6.08 25.30
C TYR A 355 25.49 -5.87 26.55
N GLY A 356 25.17 -4.85 27.34
CA GLY A 356 25.82 -4.57 28.62
C GLY A 356 26.90 -3.51 28.56
N THR A 357 27.27 -2.98 29.73
CA THR A 357 28.20 -1.84 29.91
C THR A 357 29.62 -2.15 29.44
N ASN A 358 30.02 -3.43 29.39
CA ASN A 358 31.35 -3.84 28.95
C ASN A 358 31.51 -3.91 27.42
N THR A 359 30.46 -3.62 26.64
CA THR A 359 30.47 -3.70 25.16
C THR A 359 31.60 -2.89 24.57
N SER A 360 31.76 -1.62 25.00
CA SER A 360 32.82 -0.75 24.49
C SER A 360 34.24 -1.31 24.75
N SER A 361 34.48 -1.90 25.92
CA SER A 361 35.80 -2.50 26.23
C SER A 361 36.04 -3.81 25.48
N ARG A 362 34.99 -4.53 25.10
CA ARG A 362 35.12 -5.72 24.24
C ARG A 362 35.47 -5.31 22.82
N MET A 363 34.77 -4.31 22.27
CA MET A 363 35.00 -3.86 20.88
C MET A 363 36.38 -3.21 20.72
N SER A 364 36.93 -2.55 21.73
CA SER A 364 38.30 -2.02 21.69
C SER A 364 39.40 -3.08 21.57
N ARG A 365 39.08 -4.38 21.78
CA ARG A 365 40.00 -5.49 21.55
C ARG A 365 39.92 -6.04 20.13
N LEU A 366 38.86 -5.68 19.40
CA LEU A 366 38.55 -6.19 18.07
C LEU A 366 38.88 -5.17 16.96
N GLY A 367 38.79 -3.87 17.26
CA GLY A 367 39.01 -2.82 16.29
C GLY A 367 39.56 -1.53 16.92
N GLU A 368 40.02 -0.63 16.05
CA GLU A 368 40.52 0.67 16.43
C GLU A 368 39.39 1.73 16.47
N VAL A 369 39.41 2.62 17.45
CA VAL A 369 38.41 3.69 17.57
C VAL A 369 38.70 4.75 16.50
N VAL A 370 37.81 4.89 15.53
CA VAL A 370 37.91 5.88 14.45
C VAL A 370 37.00 7.08 14.64
N PHE A 371 35.97 6.94 15.48
CA PHE A 371 35.09 8.03 15.88
C PHE A 371 34.69 7.87 17.35
N SER A 372 34.67 8.99 18.09
CA SER A 372 34.22 9.02 19.49
C SER A 372 33.65 10.39 19.80
N GLN A 373 32.35 10.44 20.05
CA GLN A 373 31.66 11.66 20.47
C GLN A 373 30.51 11.30 21.40
N GLY A 374 30.44 11.96 22.54
CA GLY A 374 29.43 11.74 23.56
C GLY A 374 29.28 10.27 23.92
N GLY A 375 28.08 9.73 23.74
CA GLY A 375 27.76 8.33 24.00
C GLY A 375 28.12 7.35 22.88
N PHE A 376 28.58 7.82 21.71
CA PHE A 376 28.84 7.00 20.53
C PHE A 376 30.32 6.79 20.26
N LYS A 377 30.66 5.56 19.89
CA LYS A 377 31.98 5.17 19.37
C LYS A 377 31.81 4.30 18.15
N ILE A 378 32.69 4.50 17.16
CA ILE A 378 32.77 3.63 16.00
C ILE A 378 34.16 3.03 15.99
N TYR A 379 34.20 1.71 15.84
CA TYR A 379 35.43 0.95 15.74
C TYR A 379 35.59 0.48 14.30
N TYR A 380 36.76 0.67 13.73
CA TYR A 380 37.16 0.12 12.44
C TYR A 380 37.91 -1.20 12.67
N VAL A 381 37.52 -2.21 11.94
CA VAL A 381 38.20 -3.50 11.90
C VAL A 381 38.84 -3.65 10.53
N SER A 382 40.16 -3.68 10.48
CA SER A 382 40.87 -3.98 9.26
C SER A 382 40.66 -5.45 8.89
N GLU A 383 40.50 -5.74 7.60
CA GLU A 383 40.56 -7.12 7.12
C GLU A 383 41.85 -7.75 7.60
N SER A 384 41.75 -8.93 8.25
CA SER A 384 42.95 -9.72 8.55
C SER A 384 43.55 -10.11 7.22
N GLU A 385 44.77 -9.61 6.92
CA GLU A 385 45.56 -10.08 5.78
C GLU A 385 45.78 -11.59 5.96
N PHE A 386 45.05 -12.39 5.16
CA PHE A 386 45.33 -13.81 4.99
C PHE A 386 46.13 -14.05 3.71
#